data_9b2e8b4cb6975c138fcc170e0bc283a4
#
_entry.id   9b2e8b4cb6975c138fcc170e0bc283a4
#
_cell.length_a   1.000
_cell.length_b   1.000
_cell.length_c   1.000
_cell.angle_alpha   90.00
_cell.angle_beta   90.00
_cell.angle_gamma   90.00
#
_symmetry.space_group_name_H-M   'P 1'
#
loop_
_entity.id
_entity.type
_entity.pdbx_description
1 polymer ?
#
loop_
_entity_poly.entity_id
_entity_poly.type
_entity_poly.pdbx_seq_one_letter_code
_entity_poly.pdbx_strand_id
1 'polypeptide(L)'
;MAKKGNAIELGTKPIGQLLTQYAIPAIIAMTASSLYNMVDSIFIGQGVGPLAISGLAITFPFMNLGAAFGAMVGVGASTLISVKLGQRDYDTAQKVLGNVISLNTIIGIAFTIITLMFLDPILYFFGASADTIGYARDYMEIILLGNIVTHMYLGLNAVIRASGHPQKAMYATINTVIINTVLDPIFIYGFDWGIRGAAIATIIAQVISLIWQLKILSDKNELLHLKKGIYQLKGKIVKNIIAIGLSPFCMNVASCFIVIFINKRLKQYDGDLAIGAYGIVNRLVFICVMIVMGITQGMQPIAGYNYGAQQYHRVNEVLKLAIWGATAMTTLTFLVGELMPELTVSIFTTDEVLIRLAADGFRITVLVFPIVGFQMVTSNFFQSIGMANKAIFLSLTRQLLFLLPCLIILPKFMGAAGIWWSMPISDFLASMVAAVSLYKQYQAFKNKI
;
A
#
# COMPACT_ATOMS: atom_id res chain seq x y z
N MET A 1 36.72 7.67 6.49
CA MET A 1 35.69 8.52 5.85
C MET A 1 34.41 7.72 5.78
N ALA A 2 33.35 8.12 6.50
CA ALA A 2 32.07 7.42 6.49
C ALA A 2 31.53 7.34 5.06
N LYS A 3 30.92 6.21 4.68
CA LYS A 3 30.19 6.05 3.43
C LYS A 3 28.99 7.03 3.41
N LYS A 4 29.23 8.29 3.20
CA LYS A 4 28.22 9.35 3.00
C LYS A 4 27.43 9.18 1.68
N GLY A 5 27.62 8.02 0.99
CA GLY A 5 27.41 7.89 -0.45
C GLY A 5 25.96 7.87 -0.92
N ASN A 6 25.15 6.96 -0.38
CA ASN A 6 23.90 6.58 -1.09
C ASN A 6 22.78 7.63 -1.03
N ALA A 7 22.61 8.32 0.11
CA ALA A 7 21.55 9.33 0.21
C ALA A 7 21.90 10.62 -0.59
N ILE A 8 23.18 10.99 -0.68
CA ILE A 8 23.64 12.18 -1.44
C ILE A 8 23.50 11.96 -2.95
N GLU A 9 23.59 10.73 -3.42
CA GLU A 9 23.40 10.36 -4.82
C GLU A 9 22.02 10.75 -5.36
N LEU A 10 21.00 10.85 -4.48
CA LEU A 10 19.66 11.31 -4.86
C LEU A 10 19.64 12.70 -5.48
N GLY A 11 20.59 13.55 -5.10
CA GLY A 11 20.75 14.91 -5.63
C GLY A 11 21.68 15.05 -6.83
N THR A 12 22.45 14.01 -7.19
CA THR A 12 23.57 14.12 -8.15
C THR A 12 23.47 13.17 -9.34
N LYS A 13 23.02 11.92 -9.14
CA LYS A 13 22.90 10.94 -10.21
C LYS A 13 21.80 11.32 -11.22
N PRO A 14 21.88 10.83 -12.48
CA PRO A 14 20.83 10.99 -13.47
C PRO A 14 19.48 10.43 -12.95
N ILE A 15 18.41 11.17 -13.14
CA ILE A 15 17.08 10.85 -12.58
C ILE A 15 16.55 9.52 -13.11
N GLY A 16 16.70 9.21 -14.40
CA GLY A 16 16.26 7.95 -14.97
C GLY A 16 16.92 6.74 -14.31
N GLN A 17 18.24 6.83 -14.06
CA GLN A 17 18.98 5.78 -13.37
C GLN A 17 18.53 5.63 -11.91
N LEU A 18 18.32 6.75 -11.21
CA LEU A 18 17.80 6.74 -9.83
C LEU A 18 16.41 6.13 -9.76
N LEU A 19 15.49 6.55 -10.62
CA LEU A 19 14.12 6.03 -10.61
C LEU A 19 14.13 4.52 -10.87
N THR A 20 14.92 4.02 -11.80
CA THR A 20 15.07 2.59 -12.06
C THR A 20 15.64 1.85 -10.84
N GLN A 21 16.69 2.42 -10.23
CA GLN A 21 17.35 1.85 -9.05
C GLN A 21 16.42 1.74 -7.83
N TYR A 22 15.44 2.64 -7.70
CA TYR A 22 14.49 2.67 -6.59
C TYR A 22 13.16 1.98 -6.91
N ALA A 23 12.65 2.15 -8.13
CA ALA A 23 11.36 1.61 -8.54
C ALA A 23 11.39 0.09 -8.75
N ILE A 24 12.42 -0.45 -9.39
CA ILE A 24 12.50 -1.91 -9.64
C ILE A 24 12.49 -2.70 -8.32
N PRO A 25 13.32 -2.41 -7.31
CA PRO A 25 13.24 -3.08 -6.03
C PRO A 25 11.88 -2.94 -5.35
N ALA A 26 11.25 -1.76 -5.43
CA ALA A 26 9.94 -1.54 -4.87
C ALA A 26 8.85 -2.36 -5.58
N ILE A 27 8.87 -2.44 -6.90
CA ILE A 27 7.95 -3.26 -7.71
C ILE A 27 8.10 -4.74 -7.33
N ILE A 28 9.33 -5.24 -7.27
CA ILE A 28 9.62 -6.63 -6.88
C ILE A 28 9.07 -6.91 -5.47
N ALA A 29 9.32 -6.03 -4.52
CA ALA A 29 8.84 -6.18 -3.15
C ALA A 29 7.31 -6.19 -3.07
N MET A 30 6.63 -5.29 -3.77
CA MET A 30 5.17 -5.19 -3.79
C MET A 30 4.53 -6.43 -4.45
N THR A 31 5.10 -6.89 -5.56
CA THR A 31 4.63 -8.09 -6.26
C THR A 31 4.84 -9.34 -5.39
N ALA A 32 6.00 -9.48 -4.78
CA ALA A 32 6.30 -10.60 -3.89
C ALA A 32 5.35 -10.65 -2.69
N SER A 33 5.04 -9.49 -2.08
CA SER A 33 4.08 -9.40 -0.98
C SER A 33 2.66 -9.80 -1.40
N SER A 34 2.26 -9.48 -2.62
CA SER A 34 0.94 -9.86 -3.15
C SER A 34 0.84 -11.37 -3.38
N LEU A 35 1.87 -11.97 -3.97
CA LEU A 35 1.93 -13.42 -4.21
C LEU A 35 1.96 -14.20 -2.89
N TYR A 36 2.66 -13.71 -1.90
CA TYR A 36 2.72 -14.31 -0.58
C TYR A 36 1.32 -14.45 0.05
N ASN A 37 0.49 -13.40 0.03
CA ASN A 37 -0.87 -13.48 0.57
C ASN A 37 -1.72 -14.56 -0.12
N MET A 38 -1.49 -14.81 -1.41
CA MET A 38 -2.15 -15.90 -2.13
C MET A 38 -1.66 -17.27 -1.66
N VAL A 39 -0.36 -17.44 -1.51
CA VAL A 39 0.27 -18.70 -1.07
C VAL A 39 -0.16 -19.06 0.34
N ASP A 40 -0.17 -18.11 1.27
CA ASP A 40 -0.64 -18.29 2.64
C ASP A 40 -2.11 -18.77 2.67
N SER A 41 -2.98 -18.14 1.87
CA SER A 41 -4.37 -18.56 1.73
C SER A 41 -4.53 -19.98 1.19
N ILE A 42 -3.66 -20.40 0.27
CA ILE A 42 -3.66 -21.77 -0.28
C ILE A 42 -3.29 -22.78 0.79
N PHE A 43 -2.24 -22.52 1.57
CA PHE A 43 -1.82 -23.41 2.65
C PHE A 43 -2.90 -23.56 3.74
N ILE A 44 -3.53 -22.45 4.14
CA ILE A 44 -4.64 -22.48 5.10
C ILE A 44 -5.83 -23.27 4.54
N GLY A 45 -6.17 -23.04 3.28
CA GLY A 45 -7.30 -23.70 2.63
C GLY A 45 -7.14 -25.21 2.52
N GLN A 46 -5.95 -25.65 2.13
CA GLN A 46 -5.65 -27.06 1.97
C GLN A 46 -5.39 -27.77 3.31
N GLY A 47 -4.80 -27.06 4.28
CA GLY A 47 -4.39 -27.66 5.55
C GLY A 47 -5.43 -27.61 6.66
N VAL A 48 -6.31 -26.63 6.65
CA VAL A 48 -7.30 -26.43 7.73
C VAL A 48 -8.73 -26.60 7.21
N GLY A 49 -9.00 -26.15 6.01
CA GLY A 49 -10.29 -26.33 5.34
C GLY A 49 -11.02 -25.03 4.96
N PRO A 50 -12.21 -25.14 4.34
CA PRO A 50 -12.91 -24.00 3.76
C PRO A 50 -13.44 -22.99 4.78
N LEU A 51 -13.81 -23.43 5.99
CA LEU A 51 -14.24 -22.52 7.06
C LEU A 51 -13.07 -21.65 7.57
N ALA A 52 -11.86 -22.18 7.58
CA ALA A 52 -10.66 -21.41 7.94
C ALA A 52 -10.35 -20.35 6.90
N ILE A 53 -10.51 -20.64 5.59
CA ILE A 53 -10.39 -19.63 4.53
C ILE A 53 -11.43 -18.52 4.71
N SER A 54 -12.67 -18.89 5.03
CA SER A 54 -13.74 -17.93 5.30
C SER A 54 -13.41 -17.06 6.52
N GLY A 55 -12.89 -17.66 7.59
CA GLY A 55 -12.38 -16.93 8.75
C GLY A 55 -11.26 -15.96 8.39
N LEU A 56 -10.28 -16.40 7.60
CA LEU A 56 -9.19 -15.55 7.13
C LEU A 56 -9.71 -14.39 6.27
N ALA A 57 -10.65 -14.65 5.37
CA ALA A 57 -11.24 -13.61 4.51
C ALA A 57 -11.92 -12.49 5.30
N ILE A 58 -12.55 -12.84 6.43
CA ILE A 58 -13.17 -11.87 7.35
C ILE A 58 -12.11 -11.01 8.03
N THR A 59 -10.96 -11.57 8.37
CA THR A 59 -9.88 -10.84 9.05
C THR A 59 -9.12 -9.90 8.12
N PHE A 60 -9.10 -10.17 6.82
CA PHE A 60 -8.27 -9.45 5.84
C PHE A 60 -8.50 -7.92 5.81
N PRO A 61 -9.74 -7.39 5.75
CA PRO A 61 -9.96 -5.94 5.79
C PRO A 61 -9.46 -5.30 7.10
N PHE A 62 -9.63 -6.02 8.21
CA PHE A 62 -9.20 -5.55 9.52
C PHE A 62 -7.67 -5.57 9.67
N MET A 63 -7.01 -6.59 9.15
CA MET A 63 -5.54 -6.65 9.07
C MET A 63 -4.97 -5.51 8.24
N ASN A 64 -5.59 -5.21 7.10
CA ASN A 64 -5.20 -4.08 6.26
C ASN A 64 -5.35 -2.75 6.99
N LEU A 65 -6.40 -2.59 7.78
CA LEU A 65 -6.57 -1.40 8.62
C LEU A 65 -5.44 -1.30 9.67
N GLY A 66 -5.10 -2.40 10.33
CA GLY A 66 -3.97 -2.45 11.27
C GLY A 66 -2.65 -2.08 10.59
N ALA A 67 -2.35 -2.70 9.45
CA ALA A 67 -1.15 -2.38 8.67
C ALA A 67 -1.11 -0.93 8.19
N ALA A 68 -2.27 -0.32 7.90
CA ALA A 68 -2.35 1.07 7.48
C ALA A 68 -1.83 2.05 8.55
N PHE A 69 -1.96 1.74 9.83
CA PHE A 69 -1.37 2.55 10.91
C PHE A 69 0.17 2.53 10.88
N GLY A 70 0.77 1.34 10.72
CA GLY A 70 2.23 1.22 10.59
C GLY A 70 2.76 1.89 9.32
N ALA A 71 2.04 1.71 8.20
CA ALA A 71 2.36 2.36 6.93
C ALA A 71 2.21 3.89 7.01
N MET A 72 1.22 4.41 7.74
CA MET A 72 1.05 5.84 7.97
C MET A 72 2.31 6.46 8.58
N VAL A 73 2.83 5.87 9.64
CA VAL A 73 4.04 6.35 10.28
C VAL A 73 5.24 6.20 9.35
N GLY A 74 5.37 5.05 8.68
CA GLY A 74 6.48 4.77 7.76
C GLY A 74 6.54 5.73 6.57
N VAL A 75 5.42 5.95 5.91
CA VAL A 75 5.34 6.85 4.73
C VAL A 75 5.55 8.30 5.15
N GLY A 76 4.93 8.74 6.25
CA GLY A 76 5.12 10.10 6.75
C GLY A 76 6.57 10.38 7.12
N ALA A 77 7.21 9.45 7.82
CA ALA A 77 8.59 9.57 8.22
C ALA A 77 9.57 9.50 7.04
N SER A 78 9.36 8.57 6.09
CA SER A 78 10.24 8.43 4.92
C SER A 78 10.24 9.69 4.06
N THR A 79 9.08 10.31 3.87
CA THR A 79 8.97 11.60 3.19
C THR A 79 9.70 12.71 3.94
N LEU A 80 9.46 12.81 5.25
CA LEU A 80 10.11 13.85 6.07
C LEU A 80 11.63 13.67 6.10
N ILE A 81 12.12 12.43 6.21
CA ILE A 81 13.56 12.11 6.14
C ILE A 81 14.11 12.55 4.79
N SER A 82 13.48 12.18 3.68
CA SER A 82 13.97 12.53 2.34
C SER A 82 14.10 14.04 2.15
N VAL A 83 13.07 14.80 2.55
CA VAL A 83 13.08 16.26 2.50
C VAL A 83 14.18 16.85 3.37
N LYS A 84 14.35 16.36 4.62
CA LYS A 84 15.36 16.81 5.56
C LYS A 84 16.79 16.49 5.10
N LEU A 85 17.00 15.32 4.49
CA LEU A 85 18.28 14.99 3.87
C LEU A 85 18.63 15.94 2.71
N GLY A 86 17.65 16.30 1.88
CA GLY A 86 17.82 17.30 0.83
C GLY A 86 18.15 18.68 1.38
N GLN A 87 17.56 19.08 2.49
CA GLN A 87 17.86 20.32 3.23
C GLN A 87 19.21 20.28 3.97
N ARG A 88 19.90 19.13 3.98
CA ARG A 88 21.11 18.87 4.78
C ARG A 88 20.87 18.98 6.30
N ASP A 89 19.62 18.87 6.75
CA ASP A 89 19.23 18.86 8.16
C ASP A 89 19.28 17.41 8.69
N TYR A 90 20.50 16.91 8.81
CA TYR A 90 20.75 15.51 9.23
C TYR A 90 20.34 15.25 10.67
N ASP A 91 20.39 16.25 11.54
CA ASP A 91 19.98 16.13 12.95
C ASP A 91 18.48 15.87 13.07
N THR A 92 17.64 16.63 12.34
CA THR A 92 16.20 16.38 12.30
C THR A 92 15.89 15.04 11.65
N ALA A 93 16.52 14.68 10.53
CA ALA A 93 16.34 13.38 9.89
C ALA A 93 16.65 12.22 10.83
N GLN A 94 17.71 12.34 11.64
CA GLN A 94 18.08 11.38 12.67
C GLN A 94 17.03 11.26 13.78
N LYS A 95 16.46 12.38 14.22
CA LYS A 95 15.37 12.40 15.21
C LYS A 95 14.08 11.81 14.66
N VAL A 96 13.80 11.97 13.36
CA VAL A 96 12.66 11.32 12.71
C VAL A 96 12.78 9.80 12.80
N LEU A 97 13.95 9.23 12.55
CA LEU A 97 14.18 7.78 12.70
C LEU A 97 13.81 7.28 14.12
N GLY A 98 14.27 7.98 15.17
CA GLY A 98 13.93 7.62 16.54
C GLY A 98 12.44 7.78 16.84
N ASN A 99 11.80 8.83 16.31
CA ASN A 99 10.37 9.07 16.48
C ASN A 99 9.51 8.01 15.78
N VAL A 100 9.96 7.43 14.67
CA VAL A 100 9.29 6.28 14.02
C VAL A 100 9.20 5.10 14.97
N ILE A 101 10.30 4.77 15.62
CA ILE A 101 10.35 3.63 16.56
C ILE A 101 9.41 3.88 17.73
N SER A 102 9.51 5.04 18.38
CA SER A 102 8.66 5.37 19.52
C SER A 102 7.17 5.44 19.13
N LEU A 103 6.87 6.07 18.00
CA LEU A 103 5.48 6.26 17.54
C LEU A 103 4.84 4.93 17.13
N ASN A 104 5.54 4.08 16.37
CA ASN A 104 5.07 2.75 16.00
C ASN A 104 4.86 1.85 17.22
N THR A 105 5.72 1.97 18.23
CA THR A 105 5.56 1.23 19.49
C THR A 105 4.29 1.67 20.22
N ILE A 106 4.08 2.97 20.39
CA ILE A 106 2.90 3.51 21.09
C ILE A 106 1.61 3.18 20.32
N ILE A 107 1.57 3.44 19.01
CA ILE A 107 0.39 3.15 18.19
C ILE A 107 0.13 1.64 18.14
N GLY A 108 1.19 0.84 18.00
CA GLY A 108 1.08 -0.63 17.97
C GLY A 108 0.51 -1.18 19.27
N ILE A 109 0.98 -0.73 20.43
CA ILE A 109 0.47 -1.13 21.76
C ILE A 109 -0.98 -0.70 21.90
N ALA A 110 -1.29 0.58 21.63
CA ALA A 110 -2.65 1.11 21.76
C ALA A 110 -3.63 0.37 20.86
N PHE A 111 -3.27 0.16 19.58
CA PHE A 111 -4.10 -0.58 18.64
C PHE A 111 -4.32 -2.04 19.11
N THR A 112 -3.27 -2.72 19.55
CA THR A 112 -3.35 -4.10 20.05
C THR A 112 -4.28 -4.21 21.26
N ILE A 113 -4.14 -3.34 22.27
CA ILE A 113 -4.97 -3.37 23.47
C ILE A 113 -6.43 -3.12 23.12
N ILE A 114 -6.72 -2.04 22.38
CA ILE A 114 -8.09 -1.66 22.02
C ILE A 114 -8.76 -2.77 21.20
N THR A 115 -8.05 -3.31 20.21
CA THR A 115 -8.63 -4.31 19.31
C THR A 115 -8.78 -5.68 19.97
N LEU A 116 -7.89 -6.09 20.87
CA LEU A 116 -8.08 -7.31 21.63
C LEU A 116 -9.27 -7.22 22.61
N MET A 117 -9.49 -6.05 23.21
CA MET A 117 -10.65 -5.83 24.11
C MET A 117 -11.99 -5.96 23.36
N PHE A 118 -12.05 -5.59 22.09
CA PHE A 118 -13.27 -5.59 21.29
C PHE A 118 -13.20 -6.55 20.09
N LEU A 119 -12.38 -7.60 20.17
CA LEU A 119 -12.08 -8.46 19.02
C LEU A 119 -13.34 -9.12 18.46
N ASP A 120 -14.15 -9.77 19.28
CA ASP A 120 -15.35 -10.46 18.82
C ASP A 120 -16.39 -9.51 18.18
N PRO A 121 -16.76 -8.38 18.81
CA PRO A 121 -17.61 -7.39 18.16
C PRO A 121 -17.06 -6.88 16.81
N ILE A 122 -15.76 -6.68 16.72
CA ILE A 122 -15.11 -6.25 15.47
C ILE A 122 -15.21 -7.33 14.40
N LEU A 123 -14.92 -8.59 14.73
CA LEU A 123 -15.01 -9.70 13.78
C LEU A 123 -16.44 -9.92 13.30
N TYR A 124 -17.43 -9.83 14.18
CA TYR A 124 -18.85 -9.90 13.79
C TYR A 124 -19.25 -8.73 12.89
N PHE A 125 -18.73 -7.53 13.15
CA PHE A 125 -18.96 -6.37 12.27
C PHE A 125 -18.43 -6.60 10.85
N PHE A 126 -17.29 -7.29 10.71
CA PHE A 126 -16.71 -7.66 9.41
C PHE A 126 -17.33 -8.90 8.77
N GLY A 127 -18.33 -9.51 9.40
CA GLY A 127 -19.14 -10.57 8.81
C GLY A 127 -18.86 -11.98 9.34
N ALA A 128 -18.23 -12.12 10.51
CA ALA A 128 -18.06 -13.41 11.15
C ALA A 128 -19.43 -14.04 11.50
N SER A 129 -19.52 -15.36 11.36
CA SER A 129 -20.63 -16.18 11.79
C SER A 129 -20.24 -17.03 13.00
N ALA A 130 -21.21 -17.75 13.59
CA ALA A 130 -20.94 -18.71 14.65
C ALA A 130 -19.93 -19.79 14.24
N ASP A 131 -19.90 -20.16 12.95
CA ASP A 131 -19.01 -21.19 12.41
C ASP A 131 -17.59 -20.67 12.09
N THR A 132 -17.46 -19.39 11.78
CA THR A 132 -16.18 -18.78 11.33
C THR A 132 -15.47 -17.99 12.41
N ILE A 133 -16.18 -17.54 13.45
CA ILE A 133 -15.61 -16.67 14.49
C ILE A 133 -14.43 -17.33 15.21
N GLY A 134 -14.44 -18.63 15.44
CA GLY A 134 -13.35 -19.37 16.08
C GLY A 134 -12.05 -19.26 15.30
N TYR A 135 -12.10 -19.51 13.99
CA TYR A 135 -10.93 -19.40 13.10
C TYR A 135 -10.44 -17.97 12.98
N ALA A 136 -11.33 -17.00 12.83
CA ALA A 136 -10.99 -15.58 12.73
C ALA A 136 -10.33 -15.09 14.02
N ARG A 137 -10.86 -15.47 15.19
CA ARG A 137 -10.29 -15.13 16.51
C ARG A 137 -8.91 -15.73 16.69
N ASP A 138 -8.75 -17.02 16.43
CA ASP A 138 -7.49 -17.75 16.59
C ASP A 138 -6.37 -17.12 15.76
N TYR A 139 -6.68 -16.68 14.56
CA TYR A 139 -5.72 -16.01 13.70
C TYR A 139 -5.42 -14.58 14.19
N MET A 140 -6.46 -13.80 14.47
CA MET A 140 -6.31 -12.40 14.83
C MET A 140 -5.66 -12.17 16.19
N GLU A 141 -5.88 -13.00 17.18
CA GLU A 141 -5.22 -12.89 18.48
C GLU A 141 -3.70 -12.90 18.33
N ILE A 142 -3.17 -13.82 17.53
CA ILE A 142 -1.72 -13.94 17.29
C ILE A 142 -1.20 -12.76 16.47
N ILE A 143 -1.90 -12.39 15.41
CA ILE A 143 -1.53 -11.24 14.57
C ILE A 143 -1.52 -9.95 15.40
N LEU A 144 -2.51 -9.74 16.26
CA LEU A 144 -2.58 -8.56 17.12
C LEU A 144 -1.48 -8.52 18.18
N LEU A 145 -1.13 -9.66 18.79
CA LEU A 145 0.00 -9.74 19.70
C LEU A 145 1.33 -9.40 19.01
N GLY A 146 1.48 -9.79 17.74
CA GLY A 146 2.63 -9.44 16.92
C GLY A 146 2.54 -8.07 16.20
N ASN A 147 1.47 -7.33 16.38
CA ASN A 147 1.19 -6.12 15.61
C ASN A 147 2.24 -5.00 15.77
N ILE A 148 2.87 -4.91 16.94
CA ILE A 148 3.99 -3.97 17.18
C ILE A 148 5.15 -4.29 16.22
N VAL A 149 5.44 -5.57 16.03
CA VAL A 149 6.47 -6.04 15.09
C VAL A 149 6.10 -5.65 13.66
N THR A 150 4.83 -5.87 13.28
CA THR A 150 4.32 -5.49 11.95
C THR A 150 4.46 -4.00 11.70
N HIS A 151 4.04 -3.15 12.63
CA HIS A 151 4.15 -1.69 12.50
C HIS A 151 5.61 -1.25 12.40
N MET A 152 6.48 -1.81 13.25
CA MET A 152 7.90 -1.50 13.24
C MET A 152 8.56 -1.92 11.92
N TYR A 153 8.28 -3.15 11.47
CA TYR A 153 8.77 -3.69 10.20
C TYR A 153 8.37 -2.82 9.00
N LEU A 154 7.10 -2.43 8.91
CA LEU A 154 6.61 -1.57 7.82
C LEU A 154 7.21 -0.16 7.89
N GLY A 155 7.26 0.42 9.07
CA GLY A 155 7.81 1.75 9.29
C GLY A 155 9.30 1.83 8.95
N LEU A 156 10.11 0.90 9.46
CA LEU A 156 11.55 0.89 9.21
C LEU A 156 11.91 0.52 7.77
N ASN A 157 11.09 -0.30 7.09
CA ASN A 157 11.28 -0.58 5.67
C ASN A 157 11.23 0.70 4.82
N ALA A 158 10.24 1.55 5.07
CA ALA A 158 10.11 2.84 4.39
C ALA A 158 11.29 3.78 4.70
N VAL A 159 11.76 3.80 5.95
CA VAL A 159 12.92 4.60 6.38
C VAL A 159 14.21 4.12 5.70
N ILE A 160 14.46 2.82 5.63
CA ILE A 160 15.64 2.23 4.96
C ILE A 160 15.68 2.64 3.50
N ARG A 161 14.53 2.62 2.82
CA ARG A 161 14.43 3.09 1.42
C ARG A 161 14.75 4.59 1.30
N ALA A 162 14.19 5.41 2.17
CA ALA A 162 14.42 6.86 2.19
C ALA A 162 15.86 7.23 2.54
N SER A 163 16.56 6.40 3.30
CA SER A 163 17.97 6.59 3.67
C SER A 163 18.98 6.19 2.58
N GLY A 164 18.50 5.83 1.38
CA GLY A 164 19.37 5.51 0.25
C GLY A 164 19.59 4.01 -0.01
N HIS A 165 18.81 3.13 0.62
CA HIS A 165 19.00 1.68 0.54
C HIS A 165 17.75 0.94 0.01
N PRO A 166 17.28 1.21 -1.23
CA PRO A 166 16.09 0.58 -1.78
C PRO A 166 16.23 -0.95 -1.92
N GLN A 167 17.42 -1.45 -2.24
CA GLN A 167 17.68 -2.89 -2.36
C GLN A 167 17.61 -3.59 -0.99
N LYS A 168 18.14 -2.97 0.07
CA LYS A 168 18.05 -3.53 1.42
C LYS A 168 16.58 -3.59 1.89
N ALA A 169 15.79 -2.57 1.57
CA ALA A 169 14.35 -2.57 1.85
C ALA A 169 13.61 -3.69 1.09
N MET A 170 13.95 -3.91 -0.18
CA MET A 170 13.43 -5.03 -0.96
C MET A 170 13.81 -6.38 -0.35
N TYR A 171 15.08 -6.57 0.01
CA TYR A 171 15.53 -7.84 0.62
C TYR A 171 14.83 -8.12 1.95
N ALA A 172 14.55 -7.09 2.76
CA ALA A 172 13.76 -7.27 3.97
C ALA A 172 12.37 -7.87 3.66
N THR A 173 11.70 -7.35 2.64
CA THR A 173 10.39 -7.85 2.21
C THR A 173 10.48 -9.26 1.63
N ILE A 174 11.44 -9.52 0.74
CA ILE A 174 11.62 -10.84 0.13
C ILE A 174 11.97 -11.89 1.19
N ASN A 175 12.84 -11.57 2.14
CA ASN A 175 13.17 -12.47 3.24
C ASN A 175 11.94 -12.83 4.06
N THR A 176 11.08 -11.84 4.36
CA THR A 176 9.81 -12.10 5.06
C THR A 176 8.93 -13.07 4.27
N VAL A 177 8.79 -12.86 2.97
CA VAL A 177 8.00 -13.73 2.09
C VAL A 177 8.55 -15.15 2.05
N ILE A 178 9.86 -15.32 1.85
CA ILE A 178 10.51 -16.63 1.77
C ILE A 178 10.39 -17.37 3.11
N ILE A 179 10.72 -16.71 4.22
CA ILE A 179 10.69 -17.34 5.55
C ILE A 179 9.25 -17.76 5.89
N ASN A 180 8.28 -16.90 5.64
CA ASN A 180 6.87 -17.22 5.88
C ASN A 180 6.41 -18.40 5.02
N THR A 181 6.68 -18.40 3.71
CA THR A 181 6.31 -19.48 2.79
C THR A 181 6.92 -20.83 3.20
N VAL A 182 8.12 -20.82 3.79
CA VAL A 182 8.76 -22.04 4.32
C VAL A 182 8.14 -22.47 5.64
N LEU A 183 7.85 -21.53 6.54
CA LEU A 183 7.31 -21.83 7.87
C LEU A 183 5.83 -22.22 7.85
N ASP A 184 5.03 -21.70 6.92
CA ASP A 184 3.60 -22.02 6.83
C ASP A 184 3.31 -23.53 6.78
N PRO A 185 3.87 -24.31 5.84
CA PRO A 185 3.62 -25.74 5.81
C PRO A 185 4.16 -26.47 7.03
N ILE A 186 5.26 -26.01 7.61
CA ILE A 186 5.85 -26.61 8.82
C ILE A 186 4.90 -26.47 10.01
N PHE A 187 4.33 -25.29 10.21
CA PHE A 187 3.48 -25.01 11.35
C PHE A 187 2.03 -25.47 11.14
N ILE A 188 1.52 -25.36 9.92
CA ILE A 188 0.16 -25.79 9.59
C ILE A 188 0.05 -27.32 9.55
N TYR A 189 0.96 -27.99 8.83
CA TYR A 189 0.92 -29.43 8.61
C TYR A 189 1.84 -30.21 9.56
N GLY A 190 3.07 -29.73 9.76
CA GLY A 190 4.08 -30.45 10.55
C GLY A 190 3.77 -30.48 12.05
N PHE A 191 3.37 -29.34 12.60
CA PHE A 191 3.01 -29.21 14.02
C PHE A 191 1.48 -29.29 14.27
N ASP A 192 0.68 -29.36 13.20
CA ASP A 192 -0.79 -29.39 13.28
C ASP A 192 -1.40 -28.21 14.05
N TRP A 193 -0.78 -27.04 13.91
CA TRP A 193 -1.28 -25.82 14.57
C TRP A 193 -2.38 -25.10 13.76
N GLY A 194 -2.70 -25.58 12.57
CA GLY A 194 -3.76 -25.04 11.72
C GLY A 194 -3.60 -23.55 11.43
N ILE A 195 -4.68 -22.79 11.52
CA ILE A 195 -4.68 -21.35 11.23
C ILE A 195 -3.81 -20.53 12.19
N ARG A 196 -3.64 -20.99 13.43
CA ARG A 196 -2.70 -20.38 14.39
C ARG A 196 -1.27 -20.50 13.90
N GLY A 197 -0.93 -21.64 13.29
CA GLY A 197 0.38 -21.89 12.70
C GLY A 197 0.73 -20.86 11.62
N ALA A 198 -0.22 -20.54 10.73
CA ALA A 198 -0.05 -19.51 9.72
C ALA A 198 0.21 -18.13 10.33
N ALA A 199 -0.55 -17.74 11.34
CA ALA A 199 -0.36 -16.48 12.05
C ALA A 199 1.02 -16.39 12.73
N ILE A 200 1.45 -17.46 13.40
CA ILE A 200 2.77 -17.55 14.04
C ILE A 200 3.89 -17.46 13.00
N ALA A 201 3.76 -18.16 11.88
CA ALA A 201 4.73 -18.10 10.78
C ALA A 201 4.90 -16.68 10.25
N THR A 202 3.81 -15.96 10.07
CA THR A 202 3.81 -14.56 9.64
C THR A 202 4.58 -13.67 10.63
N ILE A 203 4.30 -13.78 11.91
CA ILE A 203 4.97 -12.95 12.93
C ILE A 203 6.44 -13.30 13.05
N ILE A 204 6.82 -14.59 13.04
CA ILE A 204 8.23 -15.02 13.08
C ILE A 204 8.99 -14.48 11.87
N ALA A 205 8.43 -14.56 10.67
CA ALA A 205 9.05 -14.03 9.47
C ALA A 205 9.30 -12.52 9.58
N GLN A 206 8.33 -11.78 10.10
CA GLN A 206 8.47 -10.34 10.34
C GLN A 206 9.48 -10.02 11.44
N VAL A 207 9.54 -10.80 12.51
CA VAL A 207 10.55 -10.63 13.58
C VAL A 207 11.98 -10.80 13.03
N ILE A 208 12.22 -11.85 12.26
CA ILE A 208 13.55 -12.12 11.66
C ILE A 208 13.93 -10.96 10.74
N SER A 209 13.02 -10.51 9.89
CA SER A 209 13.27 -9.38 8.99
C SER A 209 13.44 -8.07 9.74
N LEU A 210 12.70 -7.85 10.82
CA LEU A 210 12.85 -6.67 11.68
C LEU A 210 14.24 -6.64 12.36
N ILE A 211 14.71 -7.78 12.88
CA ILE A 211 16.07 -7.89 13.46
C ILE A 211 17.10 -7.50 12.41
N TRP A 212 16.95 -7.96 11.18
CA TRP A 212 17.84 -7.61 10.09
C TRP A 212 17.79 -6.10 9.74
N GLN A 213 16.58 -5.50 9.69
CA GLN A 213 16.40 -4.05 9.50
C GLN A 213 17.08 -3.23 10.62
N LEU A 214 16.90 -3.65 11.87
CA LEU A 214 17.55 -3.01 13.01
C LEU A 214 19.09 -3.12 12.94
N LYS A 215 19.60 -4.25 12.46
CA LYS A 215 21.05 -4.43 12.22
C LYS A 215 21.56 -3.46 11.15
N ILE A 216 20.82 -3.26 10.05
CA ILE A 216 21.18 -2.28 9.02
C ILE A 216 21.24 -0.87 9.61
N LEU A 217 20.21 -0.50 10.38
CA LEU A 217 20.12 0.83 10.99
C LEU A 217 21.06 1.03 12.20
N SER A 218 21.72 -0.02 12.66
CA SER A 218 22.71 0.06 13.73
C SER A 218 24.13 0.36 13.22
N ASP A 219 24.36 0.37 11.91
CA ASP A 219 25.66 0.68 11.33
C ASP A 219 25.98 2.18 11.49
N LYS A 220 26.95 2.47 12.35
CA LYS A 220 27.40 3.84 12.64
C LYS A 220 28.07 4.56 11.45
N ASN A 221 28.43 3.82 10.41
CA ASN A 221 29.01 4.39 9.19
C ASN A 221 27.93 4.99 8.28
N GLU A 222 26.67 4.63 8.49
CA GLU A 222 25.57 5.18 7.74
C GLU A 222 25.15 6.56 8.26
N LEU A 223 24.61 7.37 7.35
CA LEU A 223 24.19 8.74 7.68
C LEU A 223 23.07 8.77 8.73
N LEU A 224 22.11 7.84 8.59
CA LEU A 224 21.04 7.63 9.56
C LEU A 224 21.27 6.29 10.26
N HIS A 225 21.46 6.34 11.56
CA HIS A 225 21.66 5.14 12.38
C HIS A 225 21.05 5.28 13.78
N LEU A 226 20.82 4.17 14.43
CA LEU A 226 20.27 4.13 15.78
C LEU A 226 21.33 4.65 16.78
N LYS A 227 20.96 5.63 17.58
CA LYS A 227 21.79 6.20 18.65
C LYS A 227 20.94 6.62 19.83
N LYS A 228 21.57 6.79 21.00
CA LYS A 228 20.88 7.28 22.20
C LYS A 228 20.34 8.71 21.98
N GLY A 229 19.19 9.03 22.58
CA GLY A 229 18.62 10.38 22.60
C GLY A 229 17.73 10.74 21.42
N ILE A 230 17.55 9.86 20.41
CA ILE A 230 16.66 10.15 19.26
C ILE A 230 15.21 9.72 19.47
N TYR A 231 14.94 8.90 20.47
CA TYR A 231 13.63 8.27 20.71
C TYR A 231 12.60 9.19 21.36
N GLN A 232 13.03 10.33 21.87
CA GLN A 232 12.13 11.30 22.48
C GLN A 232 11.18 11.88 21.42
N LEU A 233 9.89 11.73 21.66
CA LEU A 233 8.87 12.28 20.78
C LEU A 233 8.93 13.80 20.75
N LYS A 234 9.04 14.36 19.56
CA LYS A 234 8.96 15.80 19.32
C LYS A 234 7.67 16.14 18.61
N GLY A 235 6.82 16.93 19.27
CA GLY A 235 5.47 17.22 18.77
C GLY A 235 5.43 17.72 17.32
N LYS A 236 6.38 18.55 16.90
CA LYS A 236 6.48 19.04 15.53
C LYS A 236 6.81 17.90 14.54
N ILE A 237 7.71 16.99 14.91
CA ILE A 237 8.07 15.83 14.07
C ILE A 237 6.90 14.88 13.97
N VAL A 238 6.28 14.52 15.10
CA VAL A 238 5.10 13.65 15.17
C VAL A 238 3.95 14.21 14.32
N LYS A 239 3.65 15.49 14.47
CA LYS A 239 2.61 16.16 13.68
C LYS A 239 2.87 16.06 12.18
N ASN A 240 4.10 16.29 11.73
CA ASN A 240 4.46 16.20 10.32
C ASN A 240 4.39 14.76 9.79
N ILE A 241 4.89 13.78 10.56
CA ILE A 241 4.79 12.36 10.20
C ILE A 241 3.34 11.96 10.00
N ILE A 242 2.49 12.24 10.98
CA ILE A 242 1.07 11.86 10.92
C ILE A 242 0.37 12.61 9.79
N ALA A 243 0.58 13.92 9.64
CA ALA A 243 -0.07 14.72 8.60
C ALA A 243 0.22 14.19 7.19
N ILE A 244 1.47 13.85 6.90
CA ILE A 244 1.86 13.29 5.59
C ILE A 244 1.32 11.87 5.43
N GLY A 245 1.47 11.03 6.45
CA GLY A 245 1.03 9.64 6.43
C GLY A 245 -0.49 9.45 6.46
N LEU A 246 -1.23 10.48 6.84
CA LEU A 246 -2.69 10.44 6.86
C LEU A 246 -3.30 10.25 5.46
N SER A 247 -2.62 10.72 4.39
CA SER A 247 -3.07 10.54 3.01
C SER A 247 -3.22 9.07 2.62
N PRO A 248 -2.19 8.21 2.67
CA PRO A 248 -2.34 6.79 2.34
C PRO A 248 -3.19 6.05 3.36
N PHE A 249 -3.20 6.46 4.63
CA PHE A 249 -4.07 5.88 5.65
C PHE A 249 -5.56 6.08 5.29
N CYS A 250 -5.99 7.32 5.05
CA CYS A 250 -7.36 7.63 4.66
C CYS A 250 -7.76 6.94 3.37
N MET A 251 -6.85 6.83 2.41
CA MET A 251 -7.09 6.11 1.15
C MET A 251 -7.36 4.62 1.41
N ASN A 252 -6.56 3.96 2.25
CA ASN A 252 -6.76 2.56 2.58
C ASN A 252 -8.09 2.32 3.32
N VAL A 253 -8.41 3.16 4.29
CA VAL A 253 -9.67 3.10 5.02
C VAL A 253 -10.86 3.29 4.08
N ALA A 254 -10.83 4.33 3.25
CA ALA A 254 -11.87 4.59 2.27
C ALA A 254 -12.04 3.42 1.28
N SER A 255 -10.94 2.83 0.81
CA SER A 255 -10.96 1.67 -0.09
C SER A 255 -11.64 0.46 0.53
N CYS A 256 -11.39 0.17 1.81
CA CYS A 256 -12.07 -0.94 2.51
C CYS A 256 -13.58 -0.74 2.54
N PHE A 257 -14.04 0.45 2.90
CA PHE A 257 -15.49 0.75 2.92
C PHE A 257 -16.11 0.73 1.53
N ILE A 258 -15.42 1.26 0.52
CA ILE A 258 -15.90 1.26 -0.87
C ILE A 258 -16.07 -0.17 -1.39
N VAL A 259 -15.14 -1.08 -1.13
CA VAL A 259 -15.26 -2.49 -1.56
C VAL A 259 -16.47 -3.15 -0.91
N ILE A 260 -16.69 -2.94 0.39
CA ILE A 260 -17.87 -3.46 1.10
C ILE A 260 -19.16 -2.89 0.47
N PHE A 261 -19.17 -1.60 0.16
CA PHE A 261 -20.31 -0.92 -0.46
C PHE A 261 -20.60 -1.44 -1.86
N ILE A 262 -19.57 -1.62 -2.69
CA ILE A 262 -19.69 -2.19 -4.05
C ILE A 262 -20.27 -3.61 -3.97
N ASN A 263 -19.73 -4.47 -3.12
CA ASN A 263 -20.22 -5.84 -2.95
C ASN A 263 -21.69 -5.88 -2.54
N LYS A 264 -22.07 -5.02 -1.59
CA LYS A 264 -23.48 -4.90 -1.16
C LYS A 264 -24.40 -4.47 -2.31
N ARG A 265 -23.97 -3.51 -3.13
CA ARG A 265 -24.74 -3.01 -4.29
C ARG A 265 -24.82 -4.06 -5.39
N LEU A 266 -23.72 -4.71 -5.73
CA LEU A 266 -23.72 -5.78 -6.74
C LEU A 266 -24.66 -6.92 -6.33
N LYS A 267 -24.63 -7.33 -5.07
CA LYS A 267 -25.55 -8.35 -4.55
C LYS A 267 -27.01 -7.95 -4.72
N GLN A 268 -27.32 -6.68 -4.49
CA GLN A 268 -28.68 -6.15 -4.58
C GLN A 268 -29.23 -6.15 -6.02
N TYR A 269 -28.38 -5.87 -7.03
CA TYR A 269 -28.81 -5.68 -8.41
C TYR A 269 -28.62 -6.93 -9.28
N ASP A 270 -27.57 -7.74 -9.05
CA ASP A 270 -27.17 -8.82 -9.97
C ASP A 270 -26.82 -10.13 -9.23
N GLY A 271 -26.96 -10.16 -7.91
CA GLY A 271 -26.73 -11.34 -7.08
C GLY A 271 -25.27 -11.68 -6.79
N ASP A 272 -25.06 -12.89 -6.31
CA ASP A 272 -23.73 -13.33 -5.82
C ASP A 272 -22.73 -13.55 -6.96
N LEU A 273 -23.19 -13.84 -8.16
CA LEU A 273 -22.31 -14.04 -9.33
C LEU A 273 -21.59 -12.74 -9.72
N ALA A 274 -22.25 -11.59 -9.58
CA ALA A 274 -21.67 -10.28 -9.83
C ALA A 274 -20.55 -9.94 -8.82
N ILE A 275 -20.67 -10.38 -7.58
CA ILE A 275 -19.62 -10.23 -6.57
C ILE A 275 -18.38 -11.04 -6.99
N GLY A 276 -18.60 -12.26 -7.48
CA GLY A 276 -17.51 -13.09 -8.03
C GLY A 276 -16.81 -12.45 -9.21
N ALA A 277 -17.58 -11.89 -10.14
CA ALA A 277 -17.04 -11.15 -11.28
C ALA A 277 -16.21 -9.93 -10.85
N TYR A 278 -16.73 -9.12 -9.93
CA TYR A 278 -15.98 -8.00 -9.35
C TYR A 278 -14.71 -8.44 -8.63
N GLY A 279 -14.76 -9.54 -7.90
CA GLY A 279 -13.58 -10.12 -7.24
C GLY A 279 -12.46 -10.47 -8.23
N ILE A 280 -12.80 -11.05 -9.39
CA ILE A 280 -11.83 -11.37 -10.45
C ILE A 280 -11.26 -10.08 -11.04
N VAL A 281 -12.11 -9.12 -11.43
CA VAL A 281 -11.68 -7.83 -11.99
C VAL A 281 -10.78 -7.08 -11.01
N ASN A 282 -11.15 -7.05 -9.75
CA ASN A 282 -10.36 -6.38 -8.71
C ASN A 282 -8.96 -7.00 -8.55
N ARG A 283 -8.83 -8.33 -8.65
CA ARG A 283 -7.52 -9.00 -8.62
C ARG A 283 -6.65 -8.64 -9.81
N LEU A 284 -7.24 -8.57 -11.01
CA LEU A 284 -6.52 -8.17 -12.23
C LEU A 284 -6.03 -6.73 -12.14
N VAL A 285 -6.90 -5.83 -11.72
CA VAL A 285 -6.57 -4.42 -11.51
C VAL A 285 -5.51 -4.25 -10.42
N PHE A 286 -5.57 -5.04 -9.36
CA PHE A 286 -4.63 -4.98 -8.23
C PHE A 286 -3.19 -5.24 -8.65
N ILE A 287 -2.94 -6.14 -9.62
CA ILE A 287 -1.59 -6.39 -10.16
C ILE A 287 -1.02 -5.11 -10.78
N CYS A 288 -1.83 -4.42 -11.59
CA CYS A 288 -1.44 -3.14 -12.18
C CYS A 288 -1.15 -2.09 -11.11
N VAL A 289 -2.05 -1.96 -10.14
CA VAL A 289 -1.92 -1.00 -9.03
C VAL A 289 -0.64 -1.24 -8.24
N MET A 290 -0.26 -2.49 -7.96
CA MET A 290 0.98 -2.82 -7.24
C MET A 290 2.23 -2.37 -8.00
N ILE A 291 2.26 -2.52 -9.32
CA ILE A 291 3.39 -2.05 -10.14
C ILE A 291 3.46 -0.52 -10.12
N VAL A 292 2.34 0.17 -10.28
CA VAL A 292 2.28 1.64 -10.20
C VAL A 292 2.69 2.14 -8.81
N MET A 293 2.25 1.46 -7.75
CA MET A 293 2.67 1.75 -6.37
C MET A 293 4.17 1.55 -6.17
N GLY A 294 4.78 0.54 -6.79
CA GLY A 294 6.22 0.36 -6.79
C GLY A 294 6.95 1.53 -7.44
N ILE A 295 6.45 2.03 -8.57
CA ILE A 295 7.00 3.22 -9.24
C ILE A 295 6.90 4.46 -8.32
N THR A 296 5.75 4.68 -7.70
CA THR A 296 5.55 5.83 -6.81
C THR A 296 6.39 5.75 -5.54
N GLN A 297 6.57 4.56 -4.98
CA GLN A 297 7.48 4.34 -3.85
C GLN A 297 8.94 4.56 -4.22
N GLY A 298 9.33 4.26 -5.46
CA GLY A 298 10.65 4.59 -5.98
C GLY A 298 10.84 6.09 -6.22
N MET A 299 9.81 6.77 -6.71
CA MET A 299 9.82 8.23 -6.91
C MET A 299 9.92 9.01 -5.59
N GLN A 300 9.31 8.53 -4.52
CA GLN A 300 9.14 9.25 -3.25
C GLN A 300 10.45 9.78 -2.66
N PRO A 301 11.51 8.99 -2.42
CA PRO A 301 12.75 9.51 -1.85
C PRO A 301 13.47 10.48 -2.80
N ILE A 302 13.38 10.28 -4.11
CA ILE A 302 14.01 11.13 -5.11
C ILE A 302 13.32 12.49 -5.15
N ALA A 303 12.00 12.52 -5.25
CA ALA A 303 11.21 13.75 -5.26
C ALA A 303 11.36 14.53 -3.95
N GLY A 304 11.25 13.84 -2.79
CA GLY A 304 11.38 14.45 -1.47
C GLY A 304 12.76 15.08 -1.25
N TYR A 305 13.84 14.36 -1.57
CA TYR A 305 15.20 14.86 -1.44
C TYR A 305 15.43 16.11 -2.31
N ASN A 306 15.13 16.02 -3.61
CA ASN A 306 15.36 17.12 -4.55
C ASN A 306 14.46 18.33 -4.25
N TYR A 307 13.24 18.09 -3.73
CA TYR A 307 12.38 19.18 -3.24
C TYR A 307 13.00 19.88 -2.02
N GLY A 308 13.51 19.11 -1.05
CA GLY A 308 14.24 19.65 0.10
C GLY A 308 15.49 20.42 -0.28
N ALA A 309 16.21 19.96 -1.29
CA ALA A 309 17.40 20.61 -1.86
C ALA A 309 17.07 21.78 -2.80
N GLN A 310 15.79 22.11 -3.00
CA GLN A 310 15.31 23.17 -3.94
C GLN A 310 15.69 22.93 -5.40
N GLN A 311 16.00 21.70 -5.79
CA GLN A 311 16.32 21.31 -7.16
C GLN A 311 15.04 20.99 -7.96
N TYR A 312 14.19 21.99 -8.19
CA TYR A 312 12.85 21.82 -8.80
C TYR A 312 12.88 21.23 -10.20
N HIS A 313 13.93 21.46 -10.97
CA HIS A 313 14.11 20.83 -12.28
C HIS A 313 14.15 19.30 -12.15
N ARG A 314 14.92 18.78 -11.21
CA ARG A 314 15.03 17.33 -10.94
C ARG A 314 13.73 16.75 -10.37
N VAL A 315 13.01 17.53 -9.56
CA VAL A 315 11.67 17.16 -9.06
C VAL A 315 10.69 16.98 -10.22
N ASN A 316 10.69 17.91 -11.19
CA ASN A 316 9.85 17.81 -12.38
C ASN A 316 10.26 16.63 -13.29
N GLU A 317 11.53 16.36 -13.41
CA GLU A 317 12.06 15.25 -14.22
C GLU A 317 11.65 13.90 -13.66
N VAL A 318 11.81 13.66 -12.35
CA VAL A 318 11.38 12.39 -11.74
C VAL A 318 9.86 12.20 -11.81
N LEU A 319 9.09 13.27 -11.64
CA LEU A 319 7.64 13.24 -11.78
C LEU A 319 7.22 12.84 -13.20
N LYS A 320 7.81 13.46 -14.23
CA LYS A 320 7.54 13.12 -15.65
C LYS A 320 7.85 11.65 -15.93
N LEU A 321 9.01 11.16 -15.51
CA LEU A 321 9.40 9.77 -15.73
C LEU A 321 8.50 8.80 -15.00
N ALA A 322 8.10 9.11 -13.76
CA ALA A 322 7.16 8.29 -13.01
C ALA A 322 5.76 8.26 -13.67
N ILE A 323 5.28 9.40 -14.18
CA ILE A 323 4.01 9.49 -14.93
C ILE A 323 4.10 8.61 -16.20
N TRP A 324 5.19 8.70 -16.96
CA TRP A 324 5.39 7.88 -18.15
C TRP A 324 5.39 6.39 -17.85
N GLY A 325 6.14 5.96 -16.82
CA GLY A 325 6.18 4.56 -16.40
C GLY A 325 4.82 4.04 -15.94
N ALA A 326 4.11 4.81 -15.12
CA ALA A 326 2.78 4.45 -14.65
C ALA A 326 1.75 4.43 -15.79
N THR A 327 1.77 5.43 -16.68
CA THR A 327 0.88 5.50 -17.84
C THR A 327 1.12 4.33 -18.80
N ALA A 328 2.38 3.95 -19.03
CA ALA A 328 2.70 2.77 -19.83
C ALA A 328 2.09 1.49 -19.24
N MET A 329 2.20 1.29 -17.93
CA MET A 329 1.63 0.12 -17.25
C MET A 329 0.10 0.11 -17.26
N THR A 330 -0.53 1.25 -16.95
CA THR A 330 -1.98 1.36 -16.97
C THR A 330 -2.56 1.26 -18.37
N THR A 331 -1.87 1.78 -19.39
CA THR A 331 -2.24 1.61 -20.81
C THR A 331 -2.11 0.15 -21.25
N LEU A 332 -1.07 -0.56 -20.80
CA LEU A 332 -0.94 -1.99 -21.06
C LEU A 332 -2.13 -2.76 -20.46
N THR A 333 -2.52 -2.44 -19.23
CA THR A 333 -3.70 -3.06 -18.58
C THR A 333 -4.98 -2.75 -19.35
N PHE A 334 -5.14 -1.53 -19.84
CA PHE A 334 -6.25 -1.14 -20.72
C PHE A 334 -6.26 -2.00 -21.98
N LEU A 335 -5.13 -2.14 -22.68
CA LEU A 335 -5.05 -2.96 -23.90
C LEU A 335 -5.38 -4.43 -23.63
N VAL A 336 -4.89 -5.00 -22.54
CA VAL A 336 -5.23 -6.37 -22.13
C VAL A 336 -6.73 -6.51 -21.85
N GLY A 337 -7.33 -5.55 -21.15
CA GLY A 337 -8.75 -5.57 -20.84
C GLY A 337 -9.67 -5.38 -22.04
N GLU A 338 -9.25 -4.63 -23.05
CA GLU A 338 -10.02 -4.43 -24.29
C GLU A 338 -9.83 -5.55 -25.31
N LEU A 339 -8.61 -6.03 -25.50
CA LEU A 339 -8.27 -6.99 -26.55
C LEU A 339 -8.46 -8.45 -26.12
N MET A 340 -8.19 -8.77 -24.86
CA MET A 340 -8.18 -10.14 -24.35
C MET A 340 -8.87 -10.30 -22.99
N PRO A 341 -10.06 -9.72 -22.75
CA PRO A 341 -10.67 -9.75 -21.42
C PRO A 341 -11.10 -11.16 -21.03
N GLU A 342 -11.70 -11.93 -21.93
CA GLU A 342 -12.19 -13.29 -21.67
C GLU A 342 -11.01 -14.25 -21.38
N LEU A 343 -9.93 -14.15 -22.16
CA LEU A 343 -8.73 -14.96 -21.95
C LEU A 343 -8.11 -14.68 -20.58
N THR A 344 -8.04 -13.40 -20.19
CA THR A 344 -7.47 -12.98 -18.92
C THR A 344 -8.32 -13.43 -17.73
N VAL A 345 -9.65 -13.35 -17.85
CA VAL A 345 -10.59 -13.79 -16.83
C VAL A 345 -10.63 -15.32 -16.72
N SER A 346 -10.50 -16.04 -17.84
CA SER A 346 -10.51 -17.52 -17.87
C SER A 346 -9.38 -18.17 -17.08
N ILE A 347 -8.33 -17.43 -16.72
CA ILE A 347 -7.28 -17.89 -15.81
C ILE A 347 -7.86 -18.18 -14.40
N PHE A 348 -8.92 -17.49 -14.00
CA PHE A 348 -9.49 -17.58 -12.67
C PHE A 348 -10.72 -18.50 -12.55
N THR A 349 -11.42 -18.77 -13.67
CA THR A 349 -12.64 -19.56 -13.68
C THR A 349 -12.88 -20.21 -15.03
N THR A 350 -13.59 -21.33 -15.03
CA THR A 350 -14.04 -22.04 -16.22
C THR A 350 -15.54 -21.84 -16.50
N ASP A 351 -16.26 -21.17 -15.60
CA ASP A 351 -17.69 -20.87 -15.76
C ASP A 351 -17.90 -19.80 -16.83
N GLU A 352 -18.57 -20.15 -17.93
CA GLU A 352 -18.76 -19.27 -19.08
C GLU A 352 -19.58 -18.01 -18.74
N VAL A 353 -20.56 -18.11 -17.85
CA VAL A 353 -21.40 -16.97 -17.45
C VAL A 353 -20.58 -15.99 -16.64
N LEU A 354 -19.80 -16.50 -15.69
CA LEU A 354 -18.90 -15.69 -14.86
C LEU A 354 -17.80 -15.05 -15.72
N ILE A 355 -17.23 -15.77 -16.69
CA ILE A 355 -16.23 -15.23 -17.63
C ILE A 355 -16.79 -14.05 -18.40
N ARG A 356 -17.98 -14.15 -18.97
CA ARG A 356 -18.62 -13.05 -19.72
C ARG A 356 -18.88 -11.84 -18.83
N LEU A 357 -19.47 -12.06 -17.67
CA LEU A 357 -19.80 -10.98 -16.73
C LEU A 357 -18.55 -10.25 -16.25
N ALA A 358 -17.50 -10.99 -15.88
CA ALA A 358 -16.23 -10.43 -15.45
C ALA A 358 -15.48 -9.75 -16.60
N ALA A 359 -15.52 -10.30 -17.81
CA ALA A 359 -14.89 -9.69 -18.99
C ALA A 359 -15.52 -8.35 -19.34
N ASP A 360 -16.86 -8.25 -19.34
CA ASP A 360 -17.56 -7.00 -19.56
C ASP A 360 -17.28 -5.97 -18.47
N GLY A 361 -17.28 -6.41 -17.20
CA GLY A 361 -16.90 -5.56 -16.07
C GLY A 361 -15.45 -5.08 -16.14
N PHE A 362 -14.53 -5.93 -16.59
CA PHE A 362 -13.12 -5.58 -16.76
C PHE A 362 -12.92 -4.54 -17.85
N ARG A 363 -13.56 -4.70 -19.02
CA ARG A 363 -13.55 -3.69 -20.10
C ARG A 363 -14.00 -2.32 -19.62
N ILE A 364 -15.14 -2.26 -18.94
CA ILE A 364 -15.66 -1.00 -18.42
C ILE A 364 -14.69 -0.39 -17.41
N THR A 365 -14.19 -1.19 -16.48
CA THR A 365 -13.30 -0.71 -15.40
C THR A 365 -12.01 -0.11 -15.93
N VAL A 366 -11.39 -0.72 -16.95
CA VAL A 366 -10.12 -0.27 -17.50
C VAL A 366 -10.22 0.81 -18.57
N LEU A 367 -11.42 1.20 -18.96
CA LEU A 367 -11.69 2.12 -20.08
C LEU A 367 -10.86 3.42 -20.01
N VAL A 368 -10.69 3.99 -18.83
CA VAL A 368 -9.93 5.23 -18.61
C VAL A 368 -8.57 5.00 -17.96
N PHE A 369 -8.10 3.75 -17.88
CA PHE A 369 -6.82 3.42 -17.25
C PHE A 369 -5.62 4.17 -17.82
N PRO A 370 -5.54 4.49 -19.13
CA PRO A 370 -4.43 5.32 -19.63
C PRO A 370 -4.19 6.61 -18.85
N ILE A 371 -5.21 7.17 -18.22
CA ILE A 371 -5.07 8.39 -17.40
C ILE A 371 -5.01 8.11 -15.89
N VAL A 372 -5.38 6.92 -15.45
CA VAL A 372 -5.34 6.55 -14.01
C VAL A 372 -3.92 6.53 -13.48
N GLY A 373 -2.94 6.06 -14.26
CA GLY A 373 -1.54 6.10 -13.90
C GLY A 373 -1.05 7.50 -13.56
N PHE A 374 -1.43 8.48 -14.37
CA PHE A 374 -1.16 9.90 -14.11
C PHE A 374 -1.79 10.37 -12.79
N GLN A 375 -3.05 10.04 -12.54
CA GLN A 375 -3.76 10.43 -11.31
C GLN A 375 -3.10 9.84 -10.07
N MET A 376 -2.74 8.55 -10.09
CA MET A 376 -2.07 7.87 -8.97
C MET A 376 -0.71 8.47 -8.67
N VAL A 377 0.12 8.70 -9.68
CA VAL A 377 1.45 9.30 -9.52
C VAL A 377 1.32 10.73 -8.98
N THR A 378 0.37 11.52 -9.48
CA THR A 378 0.15 12.90 -9.02
C THR A 378 -0.23 12.97 -7.54
N SER A 379 -1.13 12.10 -7.07
CA SER A 379 -1.52 12.04 -5.67
C SER A 379 -0.33 11.68 -4.77
N ASN A 380 0.44 10.65 -5.15
CA ASN A 380 1.64 10.24 -4.42
C ASN A 380 2.77 11.28 -4.50
N PHE A 381 2.86 12.05 -5.58
CA PHE A 381 3.83 13.12 -5.72
C PHE A 381 3.66 14.22 -4.67
N PHE A 382 2.43 14.71 -4.45
CA PHE A 382 2.19 15.70 -3.40
C PHE A 382 2.53 15.17 -2.01
N GLN A 383 2.27 13.90 -1.75
CA GLN A 383 2.72 13.22 -0.55
C GLN A 383 4.26 13.22 -0.44
N SER A 384 4.95 12.88 -1.52
CA SER A 384 6.41 12.73 -1.59
C SER A 384 7.18 14.03 -1.31
N ILE A 385 6.58 15.18 -1.62
CA ILE A 385 7.15 16.50 -1.33
C ILE A 385 6.62 17.12 -0.04
N GLY A 386 5.87 16.34 0.77
CA GLY A 386 5.38 16.77 2.08
C GLY A 386 4.16 17.70 2.06
N MET A 387 3.46 17.82 0.93
CA MET A 387 2.24 18.62 0.83
C MET A 387 1.00 17.84 1.29
N ALA A 388 0.92 17.55 2.59
CA ALA A 388 -0.08 16.67 3.18
C ALA A 388 -1.53 16.99 2.80
N ASN A 389 -1.94 18.25 2.88
CA ASN A 389 -3.33 18.66 2.58
C ASN A 389 -3.73 18.37 1.13
N LYS A 390 -2.82 18.64 0.18
CA LYS A 390 -3.07 18.33 -1.24
C LYS A 390 -3.10 16.83 -1.49
N ALA A 391 -2.20 16.09 -0.85
CA ALA A 391 -2.16 14.64 -0.96
C ALA A 391 -3.43 13.99 -0.40
N ILE A 392 -3.90 14.38 0.79
CA ILE A 392 -5.15 13.91 1.39
C ILE A 392 -6.34 14.24 0.48
N PHE A 393 -6.43 15.49 0.02
CA PHE A 393 -7.50 15.94 -0.86
C PHE A 393 -7.58 15.07 -2.13
N LEU A 394 -6.47 14.92 -2.85
CA LEU A 394 -6.44 14.13 -4.10
C LEU A 394 -6.71 12.63 -3.86
N SER A 395 -6.21 12.07 -2.77
CA SER A 395 -6.44 10.66 -2.42
C SER A 395 -7.91 10.39 -2.11
N LEU A 396 -8.58 11.28 -1.40
CA LEU A 396 -10.00 11.13 -1.04
C LEU A 396 -10.97 11.57 -2.14
N THR A 397 -10.54 12.48 -3.03
CA THR A 397 -11.37 12.98 -4.13
C THR A 397 -11.91 11.84 -5.00
N ARG A 398 -11.07 10.91 -5.40
CA ARG A 398 -11.47 9.76 -6.20
C ARG A 398 -12.51 8.91 -5.49
N GLN A 399 -12.27 8.57 -4.25
CA GLN A 399 -13.07 7.56 -3.51
C GLN A 399 -14.35 8.15 -2.93
N LEU A 400 -14.25 9.26 -2.22
CA LEU A 400 -15.37 9.81 -1.46
C LEU A 400 -16.13 10.89 -2.23
N LEU A 401 -15.45 11.75 -3.00
CA LEU A 401 -16.12 12.83 -3.72
C LEU A 401 -16.73 12.38 -5.05
N PHE A 402 -16.15 11.41 -5.73
CA PHE A 402 -16.64 10.97 -7.03
C PHE A 402 -17.17 9.54 -7.04
N LEU A 403 -16.40 8.55 -6.57
CA LEU A 403 -16.82 7.15 -6.66
C LEU A 403 -18.05 6.86 -5.80
N LEU A 404 -18.07 7.27 -4.55
CA LEU A 404 -19.19 7.02 -3.65
C LEU A 404 -20.51 7.65 -4.14
N PRO A 405 -20.56 8.93 -4.55
CA PRO A 405 -21.77 9.50 -5.16
C PRO A 405 -22.19 8.79 -6.45
N CYS A 406 -21.26 8.42 -7.33
CA CYS A 406 -21.57 7.66 -8.54
C CYS A 406 -22.19 6.30 -8.21
N LEU A 407 -21.65 5.58 -7.21
CA LEU A 407 -22.19 4.30 -6.74
C LEU A 407 -23.58 4.39 -6.10
N ILE A 408 -23.97 5.56 -5.63
CA ILE A 408 -25.30 5.82 -5.08
C ILE A 408 -26.29 6.20 -6.19
N ILE A 409 -25.85 7.03 -7.14
CA ILE A 409 -26.72 7.67 -8.14
C ILE A 409 -26.89 6.79 -9.38
N LEU A 410 -25.79 6.35 -10.01
CA LEU A 410 -25.84 5.64 -11.30
C LEU A 410 -26.62 4.32 -11.27
N PRO A 411 -26.54 3.48 -10.22
CA PRO A 411 -27.34 2.25 -10.18
C PRO A 411 -28.84 2.48 -10.17
N LYS A 412 -29.31 3.65 -9.74
CA LYS A 412 -30.74 4.00 -9.79
C LYS A 412 -31.28 4.16 -11.21
N PHE A 413 -30.40 4.51 -12.17
CA PHE A 413 -30.75 4.74 -13.57
C PHE A 413 -30.34 3.57 -14.48
N MET A 414 -29.24 2.87 -14.13
CA MET A 414 -28.58 1.88 -14.98
C MET A 414 -28.52 0.49 -14.36
N GLY A 415 -29.05 0.29 -13.15
CA GLY A 415 -28.93 -0.98 -12.43
C GLY A 415 -27.49 -1.39 -12.16
N ALA A 416 -27.16 -2.69 -12.30
CA ALA A 416 -25.81 -3.21 -12.09
C ALA A 416 -24.75 -2.55 -12.98
N ALA A 417 -25.09 -2.21 -14.23
CA ALA A 417 -24.18 -1.49 -15.12
C ALA A 417 -23.72 -0.15 -14.53
N GLY A 418 -24.58 0.54 -13.78
CA GLY A 418 -24.24 1.79 -13.10
C GLY A 418 -23.13 1.63 -12.07
N ILE A 419 -22.99 0.45 -11.45
CA ILE A 419 -21.91 0.15 -10.51
C ILE A 419 -20.57 0.07 -11.25
N TRP A 420 -20.54 -0.64 -12.38
CA TRP A 420 -19.34 -0.76 -13.20
C TRP A 420 -18.91 0.58 -13.80
N TRP A 421 -19.86 1.36 -14.33
CA TRP A 421 -19.59 2.69 -14.90
C TRP A 421 -19.17 3.74 -13.87
N SER A 422 -19.49 3.53 -12.60
CA SER A 422 -19.06 4.43 -11.52
C SER A 422 -17.54 4.51 -11.41
N MET A 423 -16.82 3.43 -11.72
CA MET A 423 -15.37 3.38 -11.63
C MET A 423 -14.68 4.28 -12.67
N PRO A 424 -14.89 4.11 -13.99
CA PRO A 424 -14.25 4.96 -14.98
C PRO A 424 -14.67 6.43 -14.89
N ILE A 425 -15.91 6.71 -14.54
CA ILE A 425 -16.40 8.08 -14.40
C ILE A 425 -15.67 8.79 -13.23
N SER A 426 -15.57 8.13 -12.09
CA SER A 426 -14.84 8.68 -10.93
C SER A 426 -13.35 8.84 -11.21
N ASP A 427 -12.74 7.91 -11.91
CA ASP A 427 -11.34 7.96 -12.29
C ASP A 427 -11.05 9.12 -13.25
N PHE A 428 -11.93 9.34 -14.23
CA PHE A 428 -11.83 10.46 -15.15
C PHE A 428 -11.94 11.81 -14.42
N LEU A 429 -12.94 11.98 -13.57
CA LEU A 429 -13.13 13.22 -12.79
C LEU A 429 -11.97 13.47 -11.83
N ALA A 430 -11.49 12.45 -11.14
CA ALA A 430 -10.33 12.55 -10.26
C ALA A 430 -9.05 12.92 -11.03
N SER A 431 -8.88 12.39 -12.24
CA SER A 431 -7.75 12.74 -13.11
C SER A 431 -7.78 14.20 -13.56
N MET A 432 -8.95 14.76 -13.83
CA MET A 432 -9.09 16.18 -14.12
C MET A 432 -8.68 17.06 -12.93
N VAL A 433 -9.13 16.72 -11.73
CA VAL A 433 -8.75 17.44 -10.50
C VAL A 433 -7.24 17.34 -10.25
N ALA A 434 -6.66 16.16 -10.46
CA ALA A 434 -5.22 15.95 -10.35
C ALA A 434 -4.45 16.80 -11.37
N ALA A 435 -4.90 16.88 -12.61
CA ALA A 435 -4.29 17.70 -13.68
C ALA A 435 -4.27 19.18 -13.31
N VAL A 436 -5.40 19.71 -12.84
CA VAL A 436 -5.50 21.11 -12.39
C VAL A 436 -4.56 21.38 -11.21
N SER A 437 -4.52 20.48 -10.24
CA SER A 437 -3.66 20.61 -9.06
C SER A 437 -2.18 20.58 -9.43
N LEU A 438 -1.81 19.69 -10.35
CA LEU A 438 -0.43 19.56 -10.81
C LEU A 438 -0.01 20.76 -11.66
N TYR A 439 -0.89 21.26 -12.54
CA TYR A 439 -0.62 22.47 -13.35
C TYR A 439 -0.32 23.69 -12.46
N LYS A 440 -1.14 23.92 -11.42
CA LYS A 440 -0.90 24.99 -10.45
C LYS A 440 0.44 24.81 -9.73
N GLN A 441 0.82 23.60 -9.39
CA GLN A 441 2.09 23.31 -8.73
C GLN A 441 3.29 23.52 -9.67
N TYR A 442 3.14 23.11 -10.94
CA TYR A 442 4.17 23.34 -11.95
C TYR A 442 4.45 24.83 -12.18
N GLN A 443 3.41 25.66 -12.25
CA GLN A 443 3.56 27.11 -12.34
C GLN A 443 4.26 27.69 -11.08
N ALA A 444 3.91 27.18 -9.89
CA ALA A 444 4.57 27.60 -8.66
C ALA A 444 6.07 27.25 -8.63
N PHE A 445 6.48 26.14 -9.24
CA PHE A 445 7.89 25.76 -9.36
C PHE A 445 8.60 26.64 -10.41
N LYS A 446 7.96 26.91 -11.54
CA LYS A 446 8.52 27.76 -12.60
C LYS A 446 8.84 29.16 -12.09
N ASN A 447 8.03 29.69 -11.17
CA ASN A 447 8.27 31.02 -10.56
C ASN A 447 9.39 31.01 -9.51
N LYS A 448 9.93 29.82 -9.16
CA LYS A 448 11.04 29.66 -8.19
C LYS A 448 12.37 29.27 -8.84
N ILE A 449 12.36 28.92 -10.14
CA ILE A 449 13.53 28.64 -10.95
C ILE A 449 13.98 29.96 -11.58
#